data_e92a0aa41678df548c3d734ae86eae51
#
_entry.id   e92a0aa41678df548c3d734ae86eae51
#
_cell.length_a   1.000
_cell.length_b   1.000
_cell.length_c   1.000
_cell.angle_alpha   90.00
_cell.angle_beta   90.00
_cell.angle_gamma   90.00
#
_symmetry.space_group_name_H-M   'P 1'
#
loop_
_entity.id
_entity.type
_entity.pdbx_description
1 polymer ?
#
loop_
_entity_poly.entity_id
_entity_poly.type
_entity_poly.pdbx_seq_one_letter_code
_entity_poly.pdbx_strand_id
1 'polypeptide(L)'
;MVVLSALALLSSCGSTQKENKDVLVEQLMDSLNVYKDRCDGEGVLQVLDSLKVMDVKIHDVSLFYAVAHAYNGDYDKGIQLLKDSISASEKPQLLYHEMGNILLGKGDTAQAIIAYKQAIDCNPSYARPYLAMAEVYKKQNEKELAINHYLAAVRIFAEYEAYEDMGTYAAEALELDSTNIELEKFLQYYYMQKEDHRMVVAIGLDIDNHCMAQNNPKEGYANQVFMGMSLYKLGDYENALSLLRAASEDETTFSEYGYLIFCYSSASYRKMGDDKMADFCLEKAKEADKENAEAYINSLLTD
;
A
#
# COMPACT_ATOMS: atom_id res chain seq x y z
N MET A 1 -23.62 -30.35 1.12
CA MET A 1 -23.99 -31.17 -0.06
C MET A 1 -22.90 -31.28 -1.11
N VAL A 2 -22.01 -30.27 -1.23
CA VAL A 2 -20.86 -30.28 -2.17
C VAL A 2 -19.79 -31.33 -1.80
N VAL A 3 -19.58 -31.58 -0.50
CA VAL A 3 -18.55 -32.52 0.01
C VAL A 3 -18.85 -33.99 -0.26
N LEU A 4 -20.11 -34.37 -0.21
CA LEU A 4 -20.54 -35.79 -0.45
C LEU A 4 -20.51 -36.16 -1.94
N SER A 5 -20.68 -35.21 -2.86
CA SER A 5 -20.55 -35.43 -4.30
C SER A 5 -19.11 -35.53 -4.77
N ALA A 6 -18.18 -34.90 -4.04
CA ALA A 6 -16.76 -34.87 -4.36
C ALA A 6 -16.04 -36.20 -4.10
N LEU A 7 -16.43 -36.93 -3.04
CA LEU A 7 -15.85 -38.24 -2.72
C LEU A 7 -16.28 -39.36 -3.71
N ALA A 8 -17.41 -39.18 -4.36
CA ALA A 8 -17.92 -40.15 -5.35
C ALA A 8 -17.19 -40.10 -6.71
N LEU A 9 -16.51 -38.98 -7.02
CA LEU A 9 -15.78 -38.79 -8.28
C LEU A 9 -14.37 -39.38 -8.29
N LEU A 10 -13.84 -39.78 -7.13
CA LEU A 10 -12.48 -40.33 -7.00
C LEU A 10 -12.37 -41.81 -7.40
N SER A 11 -13.43 -42.43 -7.92
CA SER A 11 -13.44 -43.86 -8.27
C SER A 11 -13.18 -44.18 -9.73
N SER A 12 -12.80 -43.24 -10.59
CA SER A 12 -12.51 -43.48 -12.01
C SER A 12 -11.01 -43.38 -12.36
N CYS A 13 -10.62 -44.13 -13.38
CA CYS A 13 -9.27 -44.59 -13.74
C CYS A 13 -8.21 -43.49 -14.06
N GLY A 14 -7.03 -43.59 -13.50
CA GLY A 14 -5.70 -43.18 -13.96
C GLY A 14 -5.40 -41.69 -14.17
N SER A 15 -5.32 -41.19 -15.37
CA SER A 15 -4.92 -39.80 -15.70
C SER A 15 -6.00 -38.75 -15.44
N THR A 16 -7.25 -39.14 -15.62
CA THR A 16 -8.45 -38.37 -15.26
C THR A 16 -8.60 -38.14 -13.76
N GLN A 17 -8.00 -38.99 -12.92
CA GLN A 17 -8.05 -38.84 -11.45
C GLN A 17 -7.24 -37.67 -10.94
N LYS A 18 -6.09 -37.39 -11.53
CA LYS A 18 -5.22 -36.24 -11.10
C LYS A 18 -5.85 -34.91 -11.51
N GLU A 19 -6.32 -34.80 -12.75
CA GLU A 19 -7.02 -33.60 -13.23
C GLU A 19 -8.29 -33.32 -12.42
N ASN A 20 -9.09 -34.35 -12.11
CA ASN A 20 -10.27 -34.19 -11.27
C ASN A 20 -9.94 -33.82 -9.83
N LYS A 21 -8.82 -34.31 -9.28
CA LYS A 21 -8.36 -33.92 -7.94
C LYS A 21 -7.93 -32.44 -7.92
N ASP A 22 -7.18 -31.98 -8.91
CA ASP A 22 -6.68 -30.59 -8.97
C ASP A 22 -7.85 -29.60 -9.11
N VAL A 23 -8.83 -29.88 -9.96
CA VAL A 23 -10.06 -29.08 -10.11
C VAL A 23 -10.86 -29.04 -8.79
N LEU A 24 -10.95 -30.19 -8.10
CA LEU A 24 -11.68 -30.23 -6.84
C LEU A 24 -10.96 -29.46 -5.73
N VAL A 25 -9.62 -29.50 -5.69
CA VAL A 25 -8.82 -28.70 -4.75
C VAL A 25 -9.05 -27.22 -5.00
N GLU A 26 -9.04 -26.77 -6.25
CA GLU A 26 -9.32 -25.37 -6.62
C GLU A 26 -10.73 -24.95 -6.15
N GLN A 27 -11.75 -25.74 -6.42
CA GLN A 27 -13.12 -25.46 -5.94
C GLN A 27 -13.23 -25.41 -4.41
N LEU A 28 -12.50 -26.27 -3.69
CA LEU A 28 -12.46 -26.24 -2.24
C LEU A 28 -11.74 -24.99 -1.72
N MET A 29 -10.66 -24.56 -2.36
CA MET A 29 -9.97 -23.32 -1.99
C MET A 29 -10.83 -22.09 -2.25
N ASP A 30 -11.59 -22.05 -3.36
CA ASP A 30 -12.57 -20.97 -3.62
C ASP A 30 -13.68 -20.98 -2.55
N SER A 31 -14.18 -22.16 -2.18
CA SER A 31 -15.17 -22.30 -1.12
C SER A 31 -14.64 -21.85 0.24
N LEU A 32 -13.35 -22.10 0.53
CA LEU A 32 -12.67 -21.64 1.74
C LEU A 32 -12.70 -20.09 1.85
N ASN A 33 -12.41 -19.40 0.74
CA ASN A 33 -12.47 -17.96 0.68
C ASN A 33 -13.90 -17.44 0.90
N VAL A 34 -14.89 -18.05 0.23
CA VAL A 34 -16.30 -17.68 0.40
C VAL A 34 -16.78 -17.84 1.85
N TYR A 35 -16.41 -18.95 2.52
CA TYR A 35 -16.79 -19.16 3.92
C TYR A 35 -16.05 -18.20 4.87
N LYS A 36 -14.79 -17.87 4.59
CA LYS A 36 -14.06 -16.85 5.35
C LYS A 36 -14.72 -15.47 5.22
N ASP A 37 -15.10 -15.05 4.02
CA ASP A 37 -15.76 -13.77 3.78
C ASP A 37 -17.13 -13.66 4.49
N ARG A 38 -17.79 -14.81 4.69
CA ARG A 38 -19.05 -14.92 5.44
C ARG A 38 -18.86 -15.12 6.94
N CYS A 39 -17.62 -15.22 7.41
CA CYS A 39 -17.30 -15.58 8.80
C CYS A 39 -17.96 -16.91 9.24
N ASP A 40 -18.11 -17.86 8.31
CA ASP A 40 -18.73 -19.18 8.54
C ASP A 40 -17.65 -20.18 8.98
N GLY A 41 -17.45 -20.30 10.29
CA GLY A 41 -16.44 -21.19 10.85
C GLY A 41 -16.72 -22.68 10.59
N GLU A 42 -18.00 -23.10 10.58
CA GLU A 42 -18.33 -24.49 10.26
C GLU A 42 -18.01 -24.82 8.79
N GLY A 43 -18.35 -23.92 7.88
CA GLY A 43 -18.02 -24.06 6.46
C GLY A 43 -16.50 -24.14 6.22
N VAL A 44 -15.73 -23.30 6.90
CA VAL A 44 -14.25 -23.33 6.87
C VAL A 44 -13.74 -24.69 7.36
N LEU A 45 -14.20 -25.20 8.51
CA LEU A 45 -13.77 -26.50 9.05
C LEU A 45 -14.08 -27.64 8.10
N GLN A 46 -15.27 -27.68 7.49
CA GLN A 46 -15.67 -28.72 6.54
C GLN A 46 -14.75 -28.76 5.31
N VAL A 47 -14.35 -27.59 4.80
CA VAL A 47 -13.41 -27.52 3.67
C VAL A 47 -12.03 -27.98 4.08
N LEU A 48 -11.52 -27.56 5.24
CA LEU A 48 -10.21 -27.98 5.74
C LEU A 48 -10.14 -29.49 5.97
N ASP A 49 -11.18 -30.09 6.53
CA ASP A 49 -11.25 -31.52 6.73
C ASP A 49 -11.30 -32.31 5.39
N SER A 50 -11.99 -31.73 4.38
CA SER A 50 -12.02 -32.32 3.03
C SER A 50 -10.64 -32.29 2.37
N LEU A 51 -9.92 -31.16 2.46
CA LEU A 51 -8.56 -31.00 1.93
C LEU A 51 -7.57 -31.92 2.66
N LYS A 52 -7.72 -32.11 3.97
CA LYS A 52 -6.93 -33.04 4.77
C LYS A 52 -7.15 -34.50 4.35
N VAL A 53 -8.40 -34.91 4.12
CA VAL A 53 -8.73 -36.27 3.60
C VAL A 53 -8.09 -36.51 2.23
N MET A 54 -7.97 -35.48 1.41
CA MET A 54 -7.32 -35.53 0.11
C MET A 54 -5.79 -35.48 0.15
N ASP A 55 -5.19 -35.42 1.34
CA ASP A 55 -3.73 -35.25 1.57
C ASP A 55 -3.18 -34.02 0.86
N VAL A 56 -3.94 -32.91 0.90
CA VAL A 56 -3.52 -31.62 0.41
C VAL A 56 -2.81 -30.87 1.53
N LYS A 57 -1.53 -30.55 1.30
CA LYS A 57 -0.76 -29.74 2.24
C LYS A 57 -1.14 -28.27 2.08
N ILE A 58 -1.74 -27.68 3.12
CA ILE A 58 -2.01 -26.25 3.19
C ILE A 58 -0.90 -25.64 4.07
N HIS A 59 -0.25 -24.60 3.54
CA HIS A 59 0.74 -23.84 4.32
C HIS A 59 0.02 -23.10 5.45
N ASP A 60 0.58 -23.15 6.67
CA ASP A 60 -0.01 -22.53 7.87
C ASP A 60 -1.48 -22.91 8.13
N VAL A 61 -1.82 -24.19 7.93
CA VAL A 61 -3.18 -24.71 8.12
C VAL A 61 -3.76 -24.38 9.51
N SER A 62 -2.91 -24.27 10.52
CA SER A 62 -3.29 -23.88 11.89
C SER A 62 -3.97 -22.50 11.94
N LEU A 63 -3.56 -21.56 11.08
CA LEU A 63 -4.17 -20.24 10.97
C LEU A 63 -5.65 -20.37 10.55
N PHE A 64 -5.94 -21.19 9.54
CA PHE A 64 -7.31 -21.39 9.08
C PHE A 64 -8.19 -22.09 10.13
N TYR A 65 -7.67 -23.10 10.83
CA TYR A 65 -8.40 -23.74 11.93
C TYR A 65 -8.65 -22.77 13.08
N ALA A 66 -7.67 -21.91 13.43
CA ALA A 66 -7.82 -20.91 14.48
C ALA A 66 -8.91 -19.88 14.15
N VAL A 67 -8.91 -19.38 12.91
CA VAL A 67 -9.94 -18.44 12.41
C VAL A 67 -11.32 -19.09 12.43
N ALA A 68 -11.43 -20.35 11.97
CA ALA A 68 -12.70 -21.08 11.98
C ALA A 68 -13.26 -21.25 13.39
N HIS A 69 -12.42 -21.59 14.37
CA HIS A 69 -12.85 -21.66 15.77
C HIS A 69 -13.29 -20.31 16.31
N ALA A 70 -12.59 -19.23 15.96
CA ALA A 70 -12.96 -17.88 16.36
C ALA A 70 -14.32 -17.46 15.78
N TYR A 71 -14.62 -17.79 14.51
CA TYR A 71 -15.93 -17.54 13.90
C TYR A 71 -17.07 -18.31 14.58
N ASN A 72 -16.77 -19.49 15.12
CA ASN A 72 -17.72 -20.27 15.90
C ASN A 72 -17.82 -19.82 17.37
N GLY A 73 -17.10 -18.74 17.77
CA GLY A 73 -17.07 -18.24 19.13
C GLY A 73 -16.07 -18.93 20.07
N ASP A 74 -15.34 -19.92 19.57
CA ASP A 74 -14.34 -20.69 20.32
C ASP A 74 -12.97 -19.97 20.32
N TYR A 75 -12.95 -18.69 20.74
CA TYR A 75 -11.76 -17.82 20.67
C TYR A 75 -10.54 -18.43 21.35
N ASP A 76 -10.71 -19.02 22.55
CA ASP A 76 -9.59 -19.58 23.32
C ASP A 76 -8.93 -20.77 22.60
N LYS A 77 -9.73 -21.57 21.92
CA LYS A 77 -9.21 -22.67 21.13
C LYS A 77 -8.44 -22.16 19.90
N GLY A 78 -8.96 -21.15 19.22
CA GLY A 78 -8.26 -20.51 18.12
C GLY A 78 -6.90 -19.93 18.56
N ILE A 79 -6.87 -19.18 19.66
CA ILE A 79 -5.65 -18.61 20.24
C ILE A 79 -4.65 -19.70 20.62
N GLN A 80 -5.09 -20.80 21.22
CA GLN A 80 -4.20 -21.90 21.62
C GLN A 80 -3.57 -22.57 20.41
N LEU A 81 -4.35 -22.83 19.35
CA LEU A 81 -3.84 -23.41 18.10
C LEU A 81 -2.73 -22.55 17.49
N LEU A 82 -2.89 -21.22 17.49
CA LEU A 82 -1.85 -20.31 16.99
C LEU A 82 -0.60 -20.35 17.86
N LYS A 83 -0.75 -20.29 19.20
CA LYS A 83 0.38 -20.37 20.13
C LYS A 83 1.20 -21.63 19.95
N ASP A 84 0.55 -22.78 19.79
CA ASP A 84 1.21 -24.07 19.60
C ASP A 84 1.96 -24.14 18.26
N SER A 85 1.56 -23.34 17.28
CA SER A 85 2.11 -23.36 15.92
C SER A 85 3.22 -22.31 15.69
N ILE A 86 3.31 -21.26 16.50
CA ILE A 86 4.24 -20.13 16.30
C ILE A 86 5.71 -20.59 16.19
N SER A 87 6.14 -21.49 17.07
CA SER A 87 7.54 -21.94 17.13
C SER A 87 7.98 -22.77 15.93
N ALA A 88 7.03 -23.36 15.21
CA ALA A 88 7.28 -24.20 14.03
C ALA A 88 6.98 -23.46 12.71
N SER A 89 6.43 -22.24 12.78
CA SER A 89 6.07 -21.48 11.58
C SER A 89 7.28 -20.76 10.99
N GLU A 90 7.39 -20.79 9.66
CA GLU A 90 8.35 -19.98 8.90
C GLU A 90 7.94 -18.49 8.84
N LYS A 91 6.68 -18.19 9.14
CA LYS A 91 6.09 -16.85 9.08
C LYS A 91 5.31 -16.52 10.36
N PRO A 92 5.97 -16.50 11.54
CA PRO A 92 5.30 -16.29 12.82
C PRO A 92 4.53 -14.97 12.90
N GLN A 93 4.93 -13.94 12.13
CA GLN A 93 4.23 -12.67 12.04
C GLN A 93 2.77 -12.81 11.58
N LEU A 94 2.44 -13.79 10.73
CA LEU A 94 1.07 -14.03 10.29
C LEU A 94 0.22 -14.59 11.44
N LEU A 95 0.80 -15.51 12.22
CA LEU A 95 0.11 -16.15 13.36
C LEU A 95 -0.13 -15.14 14.49
N TYR A 96 0.87 -14.30 14.80
CA TYR A 96 0.71 -13.24 15.79
C TYR A 96 -0.32 -12.19 15.36
N HIS A 97 -0.32 -11.77 14.08
CA HIS A 97 -1.32 -10.85 13.57
C HIS A 97 -2.73 -11.43 13.69
N GLU A 98 -2.93 -12.69 13.28
CA GLU A 98 -4.23 -13.35 13.37
C GLU A 98 -4.66 -13.58 14.83
N MET A 99 -3.71 -13.90 15.73
CA MET A 99 -3.98 -13.96 17.17
C MET A 99 -4.50 -12.61 17.68
N GLY A 100 -3.93 -11.51 17.21
CA GLY A 100 -4.41 -10.16 17.50
C GLY A 100 -5.86 -9.95 17.04
N ASN A 101 -6.20 -10.36 15.83
CA ASN A 101 -7.56 -10.28 15.28
C ASN A 101 -8.55 -11.09 16.12
N ILE A 102 -8.20 -12.31 16.50
CA ILE A 102 -9.03 -13.19 17.33
C ILE A 102 -9.23 -12.58 18.73
N LEU A 103 -8.17 -12.00 19.33
CA LEU A 103 -8.25 -11.32 20.62
C LEU A 103 -9.15 -10.08 20.55
N LEU A 104 -9.10 -9.30 19.46
CA LEU A 104 -10.04 -8.19 19.24
C LEU A 104 -11.48 -8.69 19.14
N GLY A 105 -11.71 -9.77 18.39
CA GLY A 105 -13.05 -10.39 18.29
C GLY A 105 -13.55 -10.89 19.63
N LYS A 106 -12.67 -11.35 20.52
CA LYS A 106 -12.98 -11.73 21.91
C LYS A 106 -13.24 -10.51 22.83
N GLY A 107 -12.85 -9.31 22.41
CA GLY A 107 -12.93 -8.09 23.21
C GLY A 107 -11.68 -7.79 24.06
N ASP A 108 -10.62 -8.56 23.95
CA ASP A 108 -9.37 -8.35 24.67
C ASP A 108 -8.41 -7.47 23.88
N THR A 109 -8.73 -6.18 23.79
CA THR A 109 -7.96 -5.19 23.02
C THR A 109 -6.51 -5.07 23.53
N ALA A 110 -6.29 -5.20 24.84
CA ALA A 110 -4.95 -5.06 25.40
C ALA A 110 -4.01 -6.19 24.92
N GLN A 111 -4.49 -7.43 24.96
CA GLN A 111 -3.71 -8.56 24.45
C GLN A 111 -3.59 -8.55 22.92
N ALA A 112 -4.60 -8.02 22.21
CA ALA A 112 -4.53 -7.85 20.76
C ALA A 112 -3.38 -6.93 20.35
N ILE A 113 -3.22 -5.77 21.01
CA ILE A 113 -2.10 -4.85 20.76
C ILE A 113 -0.75 -5.54 21.02
N ILE A 114 -0.64 -6.36 22.07
CA ILE A 114 0.58 -7.11 22.35
C ILE A 114 0.88 -8.08 21.20
N ALA A 115 -0.12 -8.82 20.74
CA ALA A 115 0.05 -9.75 19.62
C ALA A 115 0.45 -9.04 18.32
N TYR A 116 -0.14 -7.89 18.01
CA TYR A 116 0.28 -7.09 16.84
C TYR A 116 1.72 -6.60 16.95
N LYS A 117 2.14 -6.14 18.13
CA LYS A 117 3.55 -5.78 18.37
C LYS A 117 4.49 -6.96 18.14
N GLN A 118 4.12 -8.16 18.62
CA GLN A 118 4.90 -9.37 18.34
C GLN A 118 4.97 -9.71 16.84
N ALA A 119 3.90 -9.46 16.09
CA ALA A 119 3.93 -9.61 14.63
C ALA A 119 4.91 -8.63 13.98
N ILE A 120 4.94 -7.37 14.43
CA ILE A 120 5.87 -6.33 13.98
C ILE A 120 7.32 -6.69 14.35
N ASP A 121 7.56 -7.18 15.58
CA ASP A 121 8.89 -7.60 16.03
C ASP A 121 9.44 -8.76 15.18
N CYS A 122 8.56 -9.66 14.69
CA CYS A 122 8.95 -10.76 13.80
C CYS A 122 9.25 -10.26 12.38
N ASN A 123 8.48 -9.31 11.88
CA ASN A 123 8.67 -8.72 10.55
C ASN A 123 8.20 -7.25 10.53
N PRO A 124 9.12 -6.29 10.69
CA PRO A 124 8.80 -4.86 10.68
C PRO A 124 8.22 -4.33 9.36
N SER A 125 8.47 -5.03 8.23
CA SER A 125 7.91 -4.66 6.91
C SER A 125 6.55 -5.32 6.62
N TYR A 126 5.90 -5.93 7.63
CA TYR A 126 4.55 -6.47 7.48
C TYR A 126 3.51 -5.41 7.86
N ALA A 127 2.91 -4.73 6.88
CA ALA A 127 2.03 -3.58 7.08
C ALA A 127 0.74 -3.87 7.88
N ARG A 128 0.17 -5.08 7.75
CA ARG A 128 -1.15 -5.41 8.33
C ARG A 128 -1.29 -5.19 9.84
N PRO A 129 -0.33 -5.56 10.71
CA PRO A 129 -0.46 -5.30 12.14
C PRO A 129 -0.42 -3.80 12.48
N TYR A 130 0.28 -2.98 11.69
CA TYR A 130 0.24 -1.53 11.87
C TYR A 130 -1.17 -0.98 11.55
N LEU A 131 -1.78 -1.42 10.46
CA LEU A 131 -3.16 -1.03 10.12
C LEU A 131 -4.15 -1.47 11.21
N ALA A 132 -4.01 -2.71 11.71
CA ALA A 132 -4.85 -3.21 12.79
C ALA A 132 -4.72 -2.36 14.06
N MET A 133 -3.50 -1.95 14.42
CA MET A 133 -3.25 -1.06 15.55
C MET A 133 -3.79 0.35 15.30
N ALA A 134 -3.66 0.89 14.07
CA ALA A 134 -4.24 2.18 13.70
C ALA A 134 -5.76 2.19 13.92
N GLU A 135 -6.45 1.14 13.47
CA GLU A 135 -7.89 0.98 13.67
C GLU A 135 -8.29 0.86 15.15
N VAL A 136 -7.48 0.14 15.95
CA VAL A 136 -7.70 0.05 17.39
C VAL A 136 -7.62 1.42 18.03
N TYR A 137 -6.56 2.19 17.76
CA TYR A 137 -6.37 3.53 18.33
C TYR A 137 -7.39 4.53 17.81
N LYS A 138 -7.80 4.45 16.53
CA LYS A 138 -8.89 5.25 15.95
C LYS A 138 -10.19 5.04 16.73
N LYS A 139 -10.56 3.78 17.02
CA LYS A 139 -11.74 3.45 17.84
C LYS A 139 -11.64 3.93 19.29
N GLN A 140 -10.44 4.02 19.84
CA GLN A 140 -10.18 4.56 21.18
C GLN A 140 -10.11 6.11 21.18
N ASN A 141 -10.25 6.75 20.03
CA ASN A 141 -10.09 8.20 19.83
C ASN A 141 -8.66 8.72 20.14
N GLU A 142 -7.67 7.84 20.07
CA GLU A 142 -6.24 8.13 20.21
C GLU A 142 -5.65 8.49 18.84
N LYS A 143 -6.04 9.67 18.33
CA LYS A 143 -5.78 10.08 16.93
C LYS A 143 -4.30 10.07 16.56
N GLU A 144 -3.44 10.60 17.42
CA GLU A 144 -2.00 10.68 17.15
C GLU A 144 -1.37 9.29 17.01
N LEU A 145 -1.76 8.33 17.87
CA LEU A 145 -1.29 6.96 17.77
C LEU A 145 -1.82 6.28 16.51
N ALA A 146 -3.09 6.52 16.14
CA ALA A 146 -3.66 5.98 14.92
C ALA A 146 -2.89 6.48 13.69
N ILE A 147 -2.63 7.78 13.58
CA ILE A 147 -1.89 8.40 12.48
C ILE A 147 -0.47 7.82 12.39
N ASN A 148 0.24 7.69 13.51
CA ASN A 148 1.58 7.14 13.53
C ASN A 148 1.63 5.70 12.99
N HIS A 149 0.62 4.88 13.29
CA HIS A 149 0.53 3.52 12.78
C HIS A 149 0.12 3.47 11.31
N TYR A 150 -0.80 4.33 10.86
CA TYR A 150 -1.10 4.48 9.44
C TYR A 150 0.13 4.92 8.65
N LEU A 151 0.88 5.92 9.12
CA LEU A 151 2.12 6.36 8.48
C LEU A 151 3.14 5.22 8.34
N ALA A 152 3.30 4.40 9.39
CA ALA A 152 4.19 3.24 9.32
C ALA A 152 3.77 2.26 8.22
N ALA A 153 2.47 1.97 8.09
CA ALA A 153 1.94 1.11 7.03
C ALA A 153 2.09 1.73 5.64
N VAL A 154 1.79 3.03 5.51
CA VAL A 154 1.90 3.79 4.24
C VAL A 154 3.34 3.81 3.74
N ARG A 155 4.33 4.01 4.62
CA ARG A 155 5.76 3.93 4.27
C ARG A 155 6.15 2.55 3.76
N ILE A 156 5.65 1.47 4.40
CA ILE A 156 5.87 0.10 3.94
C ILE A 156 5.25 -0.09 2.54
N PHE A 157 4.02 0.34 2.31
CA PHE A 157 3.39 0.25 1.00
C PHE A 157 4.15 1.03 -0.07
N ALA A 158 4.69 2.21 0.26
CA ALA A 158 5.54 2.98 -0.64
C ALA A 158 6.83 2.23 -0.99
N GLU A 159 7.49 1.60 -0.01
CA GLU A 159 8.71 0.80 -0.22
C GLU A 159 8.48 -0.39 -1.16
N TYR A 160 7.29 -1.02 -1.09
CA TYR A 160 6.92 -2.16 -1.94
C TYR A 160 6.14 -1.77 -3.20
N GLU A 161 6.05 -0.48 -3.53
CA GLU A 161 5.34 0.04 -4.70
C GLU A 161 3.84 -0.35 -4.74
N ALA A 162 3.26 -0.64 -3.57
CA ALA A 162 1.83 -0.95 -3.42
C ALA A 162 1.00 0.34 -3.40
N TYR A 163 0.99 1.07 -4.51
CA TYR A 163 0.47 2.44 -4.60
C TYR A 163 -1.02 2.57 -4.24
N GLU A 164 -1.84 1.57 -4.58
CA GLU A 164 -3.28 1.58 -4.23
C GLU A 164 -3.51 1.55 -2.72
N ASP A 165 -2.81 0.63 -2.03
CA ASP A 165 -2.89 0.54 -0.57
C ASP A 165 -2.29 1.80 0.07
N MET A 166 -1.15 2.29 -0.44
CA MET A 166 -0.52 3.52 0.02
C MET A 166 -1.49 4.70 -0.04
N GLY A 167 -2.11 4.94 -1.19
CA GLY A 167 -3.05 6.05 -1.39
C GLY A 167 -4.31 5.91 -0.54
N THR A 168 -4.86 4.70 -0.45
CA THR A 168 -6.05 4.40 0.35
C THR A 168 -5.83 4.73 1.82
N TYR A 169 -4.76 4.20 2.42
CA TYR A 169 -4.50 4.41 3.85
C TYR A 169 -3.93 5.79 4.18
N ALA A 170 -3.26 6.45 3.23
CA ALA A 170 -2.90 7.87 3.39
C ALA A 170 -4.16 8.75 3.44
N ALA A 171 -5.12 8.53 2.56
CA ALA A 171 -6.38 9.26 2.55
C ALA A 171 -7.20 9.00 3.84
N GLU A 172 -7.26 7.75 4.31
CA GLU A 172 -7.95 7.40 5.55
C GLU A 172 -7.31 8.05 6.79
N ALA A 173 -5.99 8.12 6.82
CA ALA A 173 -5.27 8.79 7.91
C ALA A 173 -5.47 10.33 7.88
N LEU A 174 -5.59 10.94 6.70
CA LEU A 174 -5.90 12.35 6.52
C LEU A 174 -7.31 12.74 7.01
N GLU A 175 -8.25 11.79 7.12
CA GLU A 175 -9.53 12.04 7.79
C GLU A 175 -9.37 12.34 9.30
N LEU A 176 -8.28 11.86 9.93
CA LEU A 176 -7.97 12.10 11.33
C LEU A 176 -7.21 13.43 11.54
N ASP A 177 -6.31 13.77 10.62
CA ASP A 177 -5.56 15.03 10.59
C ASP A 177 -5.30 15.44 9.14
N SER A 178 -6.14 16.32 8.62
CA SER A 178 -6.08 16.82 7.25
C SER A 178 -4.89 17.75 6.98
N THR A 179 -4.08 18.06 7.99
CA THR A 179 -2.91 18.96 7.88
C THR A 179 -1.58 18.22 7.96
N ASN A 180 -1.61 16.89 7.90
CA ASN A 180 -0.40 16.08 7.96
C ASN A 180 0.31 16.06 6.61
N ILE A 181 1.32 16.90 6.48
CA ILE A 181 2.08 17.11 5.22
C ILE A 181 2.70 15.80 4.70
N GLU A 182 3.15 14.90 5.56
CA GLU A 182 3.75 13.64 5.11
C GLU A 182 2.72 12.72 4.43
N LEU A 183 1.52 12.62 5.00
CA LEU A 183 0.41 11.86 4.39
C LEU A 183 -0.06 12.51 3.08
N GLU A 184 -0.13 13.84 3.03
CA GLU A 184 -0.45 14.56 1.80
C GLU A 184 0.57 14.29 0.69
N LYS A 185 1.87 14.24 1.01
CA LYS A 185 2.93 13.87 0.06
C LYS A 185 2.76 12.45 -0.48
N PHE A 186 2.41 11.47 0.36
CA PHE A 186 2.12 10.11 -0.10
C PHE A 186 0.87 10.07 -1.00
N LEU A 187 -0.16 10.80 -0.65
CA LEU A 187 -1.38 10.88 -1.47
C LEU A 187 -1.11 11.59 -2.82
N GLN A 188 -0.30 12.65 -2.83
CA GLN A 188 0.14 13.34 -4.04
C GLN A 188 0.94 12.38 -4.95
N TYR A 189 1.86 11.61 -4.36
CA TYR A 189 2.65 10.60 -5.09
C TYR A 189 1.76 9.50 -5.68
N TYR A 190 0.75 9.04 -4.95
CA TYR A 190 -0.26 8.11 -5.47
C TYR A 190 -0.95 8.65 -6.72
N TYR A 191 -1.42 9.92 -6.71
CA TYR A 191 -2.06 10.51 -7.87
C TYR A 191 -1.09 10.78 -9.02
N MET A 192 0.19 10.97 -8.74
CA MET A 192 1.22 10.99 -9.79
C MET A 192 1.31 9.64 -10.52
N GLN A 193 1.30 8.52 -9.78
CA GLN A 193 1.29 7.17 -10.38
C GLN A 193 0.02 6.89 -11.18
N LYS A 194 -1.08 7.56 -10.86
CA LYS A 194 -2.36 7.51 -11.59
C LYS A 194 -2.44 8.47 -12.76
N GLU A 195 -1.41 9.28 -12.97
CA GLU A 195 -1.41 10.36 -13.98
C GLU A 195 -2.57 11.37 -13.80
N ASP A 196 -3.15 11.44 -12.59
CA ASP A 196 -4.15 12.46 -12.26
C ASP A 196 -3.48 13.77 -11.86
N HIS A 197 -2.97 14.46 -12.86
CA HIS A 197 -2.25 15.72 -12.70
C HIS A 197 -3.07 16.82 -12.02
N ARG A 198 -4.41 16.77 -12.12
CA ARG A 198 -5.27 17.75 -11.44
C ARG A 198 -5.26 17.53 -9.93
N MET A 199 -5.34 16.28 -9.49
CA MET A 199 -5.24 15.94 -8.08
C MET A 199 -3.85 16.22 -7.53
N VAL A 200 -2.79 15.96 -8.29
CA VAL A 200 -1.42 16.31 -7.89
C VAL A 200 -1.28 17.80 -7.59
N VAL A 201 -1.83 18.68 -8.45
CA VAL A 201 -1.80 20.13 -8.24
C VAL A 201 -2.69 20.54 -7.06
N ALA A 202 -3.88 19.98 -6.93
CA ALA A 202 -4.80 20.32 -5.84
C ALA A 202 -4.19 19.99 -4.47
N ILE A 203 -3.69 18.77 -4.29
CA ILE A 203 -3.03 18.35 -3.03
C ILE A 203 -1.74 19.16 -2.80
N GLY A 204 -1.02 19.46 -3.87
CA GLY A 204 0.18 20.28 -3.78
C GLY A 204 -0.09 21.69 -3.26
N LEU A 205 -1.20 22.32 -3.61
CA LEU A 205 -1.64 23.60 -3.05
C LEU A 205 -1.96 23.49 -1.54
N ASP A 206 -2.57 22.38 -1.13
CA ASP A 206 -2.84 22.13 0.29
C ASP A 206 -1.53 21.96 1.07
N ILE A 207 -0.57 21.18 0.53
CA ILE A 207 0.78 21.02 1.10
C ILE A 207 1.47 22.40 1.29
N ASP A 208 1.48 23.24 0.25
CA ASP A 208 2.10 24.58 0.34
C ASP A 208 1.42 25.45 1.42
N ASN A 209 0.09 25.43 1.50
CA ASN A 209 -0.65 26.15 2.52
C ASN A 209 -0.33 25.64 3.93
N HIS A 210 -0.24 24.33 4.14
CA HIS A 210 0.08 23.74 5.43
C HIS A 210 1.55 23.97 5.81
N CYS A 211 2.49 23.92 4.84
CA CYS A 211 3.89 24.29 5.06
C CYS A 211 4.03 25.74 5.52
N MET A 212 3.28 26.66 4.91
CA MET A 212 3.28 28.08 5.31
C MET A 212 2.68 28.26 6.70
N ALA A 213 1.55 27.61 7.00
CA ALA A 213 0.89 27.69 8.30
C ALA A 213 1.77 27.13 9.44
N GLN A 214 2.57 26.12 9.16
CA GLN A 214 3.51 25.51 10.11
C GLN A 214 4.88 26.23 10.15
N ASN A 215 5.04 27.32 9.40
CA ASN A 215 6.29 28.08 9.26
C ASN A 215 7.48 27.22 8.80
N ASN A 216 7.21 26.25 7.92
CA ASN A 216 8.20 25.34 7.34
C ASN A 216 8.16 25.34 5.80
N PRO A 217 8.52 26.46 5.14
CA PRO A 217 8.43 26.60 3.68
C PRO A 217 9.34 25.61 2.93
N LYS A 218 10.41 25.13 3.56
CA LYS A 218 11.35 24.20 2.90
C LYS A 218 10.71 22.87 2.51
N GLU A 219 9.72 22.42 3.28
CA GLU A 219 8.97 21.21 2.97
C GLU A 219 8.13 21.32 1.70
N GLY A 220 7.79 22.53 1.25
CA GLY A 220 7.03 22.80 0.04
C GLY A 220 7.84 22.75 -1.25
N TYR A 221 9.17 22.97 -1.24
CA TYR A 221 9.92 23.10 -2.49
C TYR A 221 9.91 21.85 -3.37
N ALA A 222 10.10 20.65 -2.78
CA ALA A 222 10.00 19.41 -3.55
C ALA A 222 8.59 19.21 -4.15
N ASN A 223 7.55 19.60 -3.41
CA ASN A 223 6.17 19.61 -3.87
C ASN A 223 5.98 20.49 -5.11
N GLN A 224 6.62 21.68 -5.15
CA GLN A 224 6.55 22.59 -6.30
C GLN A 224 7.12 21.97 -7.57
N VAL A 225 8.11 21.06 -7.48
CA VAL A 225 8.60 20.30 -8.64
C VAL A 225 7.47 19.40 -9.19
N PHE A 226 6.81 18.63 -8.34
CA PHE A 226 5.73 17.73 -8.76
C PHE A 226 4.52 18.48 -9.31
N MET A 227 4.16 19.61 -8.70
CA MET A 227 3.13 20.50 -9.24
C MET A 227 3.54 21.08 -10.60
N GLY A 228 4.78 21.55 -10.75
CA GLY A 228 5.31 22.10 -11.99
C GLY A 228 5.29 21.07 -13.14
N MET A 229 5.71 19.83 -12.87
CA MET A 229 5.63 18.73 -13.80
C MET A 229 4.18 18.45 -14.23
N SER A 230 3.24 18.45 -13.28
CA SER A 230 1.83 18.21 -13.52
C SER A 230 1.15 19.34 -14.28
N LEU A 231 1.49 20.60 -13.98
CA LEU A 231 1.01 21.77 -14.74
C LEU A 231 1.50 21.73 -16.19
N TYR A 232 2.75 21.30 -16.42
CA TYR A 232 3.25 21.07 -17.77
C TYR A 232 2.36 20.07 -18.52
N LYS A 233 2.03 18.92 -17.92
CA LYS A 233 1.14 17.91 -18.51
C LYS A 233 -0.29 18.43 -18.75
N LEU A 234 -0.74 19.39 -17.94
CA LEU A 234 -2.03 20.06 -18.11
C LEU A 234 -1.99 21.21 -19.16
N GLY A 235 -0.82 21.52 -19.72
CA GLY A 235 -0.63 22.58 -20.70
C GLY A 235 -0.47 23.99 -20.10
N ASP A 236 -0.38 24.11 -18.79
CA ASP A 236 -0.16 25.40 -18.11
C ASP A 236 1.34 25.63 -17.90
N TYR A 237 2.01 25.97 -19.01
CA TYR A 237 3.47 26.11 -19.06
C TYR A 237 4.01 27.30 -18.26
N GLU A 238 3.26 28.40 -18.16
CA GLU A 238 3.68 29.59 -17.42
C GLU A 238 3.72 29.30 -15.92
N ASN A 239 2.68 28.72 -15.35
CA ASN A 239 2.65 28.35 -13.95
C ASN A 239 3.61 27.20 -13.65
N ALA A 240 3.79 26.25 -14.56
CA ALA A 240 4.82 25.21 -14.44
C ALA A 240 6.22 25.81 -14.27
N LEU A 241 6.61 26.77 -15.14
CA LEU A 241 7.89 27.45 -15.05
C LEU A 241 8.05 28.24 -13.76
N SER A 242 6.99 28.90 -13.28
CA SER A 242 7.01 29.66 -12.03
C SER A 242 7.34 28.75 -10.83
N LEU A 243 6.69 27.59 -10.71
CA LEU A 243 6.92 26.65 -9.63
C LEU A 243 8.28 25.96 -9.73
N LEU A 244 8.68 25.53 -10.93
CA LEU A 244 9.99 24.90 -11.15
C LEU A 244 11.14 25.86 -10.81
N ARG A 245 10.96 27.14 -11.11
CA ARG A 245 11.93 28.19 -10.74
C ARG A 245 11.99 28.37 -9.22
N ALA A 246 10.83 28.49 -8.54
CA ALA A 246 10.79 28.61 -7.10
C ALA A 246 11.45 27.40 -6.39
N ALA A 247 11.17 26.18 -6.87
CA ALA A 247 11.80 24.95 -6.38
C ALA A 247 13.33 24.97 -6.54
N SER A 248 13.85 25.59 -7.61
CA SER A 248 15.30 25.70 -7.87
C SER A 248 16.05 26.62 -6.91
N GLU A 249 15.34 27.43 -6.13
CA GLU A 249 15.95 28.34 -5.14
C GLU A 249 16.38 27.61 -3.86
N ASP A 250 15.83 26.40 -3.59
CA ASP A 250 16.27 25.55 -2.48
C ASP A 250 17.39 24.59 -2.91
N GLU A 251 18.55 24.70 -2.26
CA GLU A 251 19.75 23.96 -2.63
C GLU A 251 19.55 22.43 -2.53
N THR A 252 18.79 21.96 -1.54
CA THR A 252 18.50 20.53 -1.33
C THR A 252 17.61 20.00 -2.44
N THR A 253 16.51 20.69 -2.71
CA THR A 253 15.57 20.34 -3.79
C THR A 253 16.25 20.40 -5.15
N PHE A 254 17.08 21.42 -5.37
CA PHE A 254 17.83 21.53 -6.62
C PHE A 254 18.85 20.41 -6.79
N SER A 255 19.53 19.99 -5.72
CA SER A 255 20.46 18.85 -5.77
C SER A 255 19.76 17.53 -6.15
N GLU A 256 18.52 17.34 -5.69
CA GLU A 256 17.76 16.12 -5.91
C GLU A 256 16.99 16.13 -7.25
N TYR A 257 16.35 17.26 -7.58
CA TYR A 257 15.43 17.36 -8.71
C TYR A 257 15.92 18.28 -9.86
N GLY A 258 17.11 18.84 -9.78
CA GLY A 258 17.63 19.83 -10.73
C GLY A 258 17.57 19.36 -12.18
N TYR A 259 17.84 18.07 -12.43
CA TYR A 259 17.68 17.46 -13.75
C TYR A 259 16.25 17.59 -14.28
N LEU A 260 15.26 17.16 -13.48
CA LEU A 260 13.84 17.23 -13.85
C LEU A 260 13.37 18.68 -14.02
N ILE A 261 13.79 19.58 -13.12
CA ILE A 261 13.49 21.01 -13.21
C ILE A 261 13.93 21.56 -14.57
N PHE A 262 15.14 21.29 -15.01
CA PHE A 262 15.63 21.76 -16.30
C PHE A 262 14.95 21.08 -17.49
N CYS A 263 14.67 19.78 -17.42
CA CYS A 263 13.98 19.06 -18.49
C CYS A 263 12.57 19.62 -18.73
N TYR A 264 11.76 19.76 -17.69
CA TYR A 264 10.42 20.31 -17.79
C TYR A 264 10.40 21.79 -18.12
N SER A 265 11.39 22.57 -17.64
CA SER A 265 11.55 23.98 -18.03
C SER A 265 11.89 24.11 -19.51
N SER A 266 12.83 23.30 -20.04
CA SER A 266 13.16 23.30 -21.47
C SER A 266 11.94 22.94 -22.33
N ALA A 267 11.19 21.89 -21.96
CA ALA A 267 9.99 21.50 -22.67
C ALA A 267 8.90 22.58 -22.62
N SER A 268 8.70 23.22 -21.47
CA SER A 268 7.75 24.34 -21.32
C SER A 268 8.10 25.53 -22.20
N TYR A 269 9.35 25.97 -22.22
CA TYR A 269 9.80 27.05 -23.08
C TYR A 269 9.63 26.72 -24.56
N ARG A 270 9.89 25.48 -24.99
CA ARG A 270 9.63 25.05 -26.39
C ARG A 270 8.16 25.11 -26.75
N LYS A 271 7.25 24.63 -25.88
CA LYS A 271 5.79 24.72 -26.10
C LYS A 271 5.31 26.17 -26.17
N MET A 272 6.01 27.12 -25.53
CA MET A 272 5.73 28.56 -25.56
C MET A 272 6.45 29.30 -26.71
N GLY A 273 7.33 28.63 -27.45
CA GLY A 273 8.07 29.20 -28.58
C GLY A 273 9.32 30.01 -28.18
N ASP A 274 9.79 29.90 -26.96
CA ASP A 274 11.05 30.51 -26.52
C ASP A 274 12.21 29.49 -26.63
N ASP A 275 12.66 29.29 -27.89
CA ASP A 275 13.73 28.34 -28.18
C ASP A 275 15.04 28.69 -27.48
N LYS A 276 15.31 29.97 -27.27
CA LYS A 276 16.55 30.42 -26.60
C LYS A 276 16.62 29.95 -25.14
N MET A 277 15.53 30.14 -24.39
CA MET A 277 15.47 29.68 -23.01
C MET A 277 15.37 28.15 -22.93
N ALA A 278 14.69 27.52 -23.89
CA ALA A 278 14.62 26.08 -23.99
C ALA A 278 16.03 25.47 -24.16
N ASP A 279 16.85 26.01 -25.08
CA ASP A 279 18.22 25.53 -25.31
C ASP A 279 19.12 25.76 -24.10
N PHE A 280 18.97 26.89 -23.39
CA PHE A 280 19.69 27.12 -22.13
C PHE A 280 19.38 26.07 -21.09
N CYS A 281 18.08 25.74 -20.88
CA CYS A 281 17.66 24.70 -19.93
C CYS A 281 18.13 23.31 -20.38
N LEU A 282 18.11 23.00 -21.68
CA LEU A 282 18.63 21.75 -22.23
C LEU A 282 20.14 21.57 -21.90
N GLU A 283 20.94 22.61 -22.11
CA GLU A 283 22.35 22.53 -21.79
C GLU A 283 22.59 22.30 -20.30
N LYS A 284 21.78 22.90 -19.43
CA LYS A 284 21.81 22.65 -17.98
C LYS A 284 21.38 21.21 -17.62
N ALA A 285 20.38 20.66 -18.27
CA ALA A 285 19.99 19.26 -18.10
C ALA A 285 21.12 18.31 -18.53
N LYS A 286 21.82 18.62 -19.63
CA LYS A 286 22.97 17.84 -20.13
C LYS A 286 24.19 17.88 -19.19
N GLU A 287 24.35 18.93 -18.38
CA GLU A 287 25.38 18.97 -17.34
C GLU A 287 25.15 17.88 -16.28
N ALA A 288 23.88 17.52 -16.01
CA ALA A 288 23.49 16.48 -15.06
C ALA A 288 23.43 15.08 -15.70
N ASP A 289 22.85 14.95 -16.91
CA ASP A 289 22.77 13.69 -17.66
C ASP A 289 22.90 13.98 -19.16
N LYS A 290 24.14 13.86 -19.66
CA LYS A 290 24.48 14.20 -21.04
C LYS A 290 23.80 13.27 -22.07
N GLU A 291 23.63 12.00 -21.72
CA GLU A 291 23.16 10.98 -22.68
C GLU A 291 21.66 10.97 -22.84
N ASN A 292 20.91 11.24 -21.75
CA ASN A 292 19.47 11.07 -21.73
C ASN A 292 18.66 12.36 -21.79
N ALA A 293 19.25 13.52 -21.46
CA ALA A 293 18.52 14.79 -21.34
C ALA A 293 17.72 15.16 -22.60
N GLU A 294 18.35 15.09 -23.78
CA GLU A 294 17.70 15.47 -25.04
C GLU A 294 16.59 14.48 -25.44
N ALA A 295 16.82 13.19 -25.23
CA ALA A 295 15.83 12.16 -25.52
C ALA A 295 14.62 12.29 -24.58
N TYR A 296 14.86 12.56 -23.29
CA TYR A 296 13.80 12.76 -22.32
C TYR A 296 12.96 14.01 -22.61
N ILE A 297 13.61 15.14 -22.93
CA ILE A 297 12.87 16.37 -23.31
C ILE A 297 12.05 16.14 -24.58
N ASN A 298 12.60 15.44 -25.59
CA ASN A 298 11.87 15.11 -26.81
C ASN A 298 10.66 14.22 -26.51
N SER A 299 10.74 13.28 -25.57
CA SER A 299 9.58 12.49 -25.15
C SER A 299 8.49 13.35 -24.52
N LEU A 300 8.86 14.35 -23.69
CA LEU A 300 7.90 15.29 -23.11
C LEU A 300 7.17 16.15 -24.17
N LEU A 301 7.81 16.42 -25.31
CA LEU A 301 7.23 17.23 -26.37
C LEU A 301 6.25 16.45 -27.25
N THR A 302 6.35 15.11 -27.25
CA THR A 302 5.50 14.22 -28.07
C THR A 302 4.25 13.74 -27.32
N ASP A 303 4.24 13.80 -26.00
CA ASP A 303 3.08 13.51 -25.13
C ASP A 303 2.14 14.74 -25.07
#